data_41d07eaa727dcf983e4047a6c40de221
#
_entry.id   41d07eaa727dcf983e4047a6c40de221
#
_cell.length_a   1.000
_cell.length_b   1.000
_cell.length_c   1.000
_cell.angle_alpha   90.00
_cell.angle_beta   90.00
_cell.angle_gamma   90.00
#
_symmetry.space_group_name_H-M   'P 1'
#
loop_
_entity.id
_entity.type
_entity.pdbx_description
1 polymer ?
#
loop_
_entity_poly.entity_id
_entity_poly.type
_entity_poly.pdbx_seq_one_letter_code
_entity_poly.pdbx_strand_id
1 'polypeptide(L)'
;MPGATPRFIHLRTHTEHSLLEGAVPVKKLVGLCAAHNMPAVAVSDTNNMFAALEFSVTAMGAGVQPIVGCQISIAHDPAQPGEKPRLPAPIVLLAQNEQGYMNLMRLNTRLYIDGAMTGSANLPQVTLDELALNAEDLICLTGGPEGPLGRFHATGQQAKARTLLERLANIYPNRLYIELQRHPGPGGALSEAE
;
A
#
# COMPACT_ATOMS: atom_id res chain seq x y z
N MET A 1 -12.51 30.28 14.52
CA MET A 1 -12.00 30.32 13.14
C MET A 1 -12.68 29.18 12.42
N PRO A 2 -13.41 29.36 11.30
CA PRO A 2 -13.84 28.24 10.50
C PRO A 2 -12.56 27.57 9.96
N GLY A 3 -12.33 26.33 10.38
CA GLY A 3 -11.13 25.57 10.02
C GLY A 3 -11.00 25.51 8.50
N ALA A 4 -9.83 25.82 8.00
CA ALA A 4 -9.52 25.60 6.59
C ALA A 4 -9.82 24.13 6.27
N THR A 5 -10.65 23.90 5.25
CA THR A 5 -10.93 22.54 4.76
C THR A 5 -9.60 21.87 4.46
N PRO A 6 -9.34 20.68 4.99
CA PRO A 6 -8.08 19.99 4.77
C PRO A 6 -7.87 19.80 3.27
N ARG A 7 -6.72 20.23 2.78
CA ARG A 7 -6.42 20.18 1.34
C ARG A 7 -5.89 18.82 0.90
N PHE A 8 -5.37 18.01 1.85
CA PHE A 8 -4.71 16.75 1.52
C PHE A 8 -4.66 15.80 2.72
N ILE A 9 -4.81 14.51 2.46
CA ILE A 9 -4.61 13.42 3.41
C ILE A 9 -3.64 12.43 2.77
N HIS A 10 -2.52 12.16 3.41
CA HIS A 10 -1.59 11.14 2.95
C HIS A 10 -2.18 9.75 3.17
N LEU A 11 -2.40 8.99 2.10
CA LEU A 11 -2.92 7.62 2.14
C LEU A 11 -1.83 6.55 2.00
N ARG A 12 -0.61 6.94 1.65
CA ARG A 12 0.55 6.06 1.56
C ARG A 12 1.74 6.75 2.21
N THR A 13 2.12 6.27 3.40
CA THR A 13 3.25 6.81 4.17
C THR A 13 4.01 5.66 4.80
N HIS A 14 5.31 5.62 4.57
CA HIS A 14 6.21 4.68 5.22
C HIS A 14 6.87 5.35 6.41
N THR A 15 6.83 4.68 7.56
CA THR A 15 7.52 5.10 8.78
C THR A 15 8.92 4.49 8.86
N GLU A 16 9.63 4.75 9.95
CA GLU A 16 10.92 4.11 10.27
C GLU A 16 10.85 2.57 10.34
N HIS A 17 9.65 1.99 10.40
CA HIS A 17 9.45 0.53 10.38
C HIS A 17 9.49 -0.07 8.96
N SER A 18 9.47 0.75 7.92
CA SER A 18 9.77 0.32 6.55
C SER A 18 11.26 0.49 6.29
N LEU A 19 12.05 -0.50 6.69
CA LEU A 19 13.51 -0.47 6.57
C LEU A 19 13.94 -0.18 5.14
N LEU A 20 14.87 0.76 4.96
CA LEU A 20 15.41 1.25 3.68
C LEU A 20 14.43 2.09 2.82
N GLU A 21 13.15 2.22 3.21
CA GLU A 21 12.15 2.98 2.45
C GLU A 21 11.63 4.19 3.21
N GLY A 22 11.41 4.05 4.52
CA GLY A 22 10.90 5.10 5.39
C GLY A 22 11.93 5.57 6.42
N ALA A 23 11.89 6.85 6.78
CA ALA A 23 12.79 7.42 7.78
C ALA A 23 12.07 8.33 8.80
N VAL A 24 10.74 8.46 8.71
CA VAL A 24 9.99 9.35 9.58
C VAL A 24 9.49 8.59 10.82
N PRO A 25 9.92 8.99 12.05
CA PRO A 25 9.36 8.44 13.28
C PRO A 25 7.87 8.74 13.40
N VAL A 26 7.11 7.79 13.95
CA VAL A 26 5.65 7.89 14.12
C VAL A 26 5.23 9.19 14.78
N LYS A 27 5.84 9.55 15.91
CA LYS A 27 5.53 10.80 16.64
C LYS A 27 5.77 12.05 15.81
N LYS A 28 6.84 12.06 15.01
CA LYS A 28 7.18 13.18 14.13
C LYS A 28 6.18 13.31 12.99
N LEU A 29 5.76 12.20 12.39
CA LEU A 29 4.74 12.17 11.35
C LEU A 29 3.43 12.79 11.86
N VAL A 30 2.93 12.32 13.01
CA VAL A 30 1.70 12.82 13.62
C VAL A 30 1.81 14.30 13.97
N GLY A 31 2.95 14.73 14.56
CA GLY A 31 3.20 16.15 14.87
C GLY A 31 3.19 17.04 13.63
N LEU A 32 3.75 16.59 12.50
CA LEU A 32 3.69 17.32 11.23
C LEU A 32 2.25 17.43 10.70
N CYS A 33 1.47 16.33 10.75
CA CYS A 33 0.07 16.35 10.34
C CYS A 33 -0.75 17.33 11.16
N ALA A 34 -0.60 17.32 12.47
CA ALA A 34 -1.28 18.26 13.37
C ALA A 34 -0.86 19.73 13.09
N ALA A 35 0.44 20.00 12.91
CA ALA A 35 0.95 21.34 12.61
C ALA A 35 0.43 21.90 11.27
N HIS A 36 0.16 21.02 10.29
CA HIS A 36 -0.39 21.38 8.99
C HIS A 36 -1.92 21.25 8.90
N ASN A 37 -2.62 21.08 10.04
CA ASN A 37 -4.07 20.92 10.11
C ASN A 37 -4.60 19.79 9.21
N MET A 38 -3.85 18.71 9.08
CA MET A 38 -4.32 17.51 8.39
C MET A 38 -5.24 16.72 9.33
N PRO A 39 -6.48 16.40 8.93
CA PRO A 39 -7.44 15.74 9.82
C PRO A 39 -7.15 14.26 9.99
N ALA A 40 -6.43 13.66 9.04
CA ALA A 40 -6.13 12.24 9.00
C ALA A 40 -4.79 11.97 8.30
N VAL A 41 -4.22 10.82 8.56
CA VAL A 41 -3.05 10.30 7.84
C VAL A 41 -3.09 8.77 7.86
N ALA A 42 -2.63 8.14 6.79
CA ALA A 42 -2.43 6.69 6.77
C ALA A 42 -0.95 6.35 7.00
N VAL A 43 -0.73 5.24 7.69
CA VAL A 43 0.57 4.55 7.74
C VAL A 43 0.41 3.23 6.99
N SER A 44 1.32 2.98 6.04
CA SER A 44 1.30 1.81 5.17
C SER A 44 2.72 1.24 5.01
N ASP A 45 3.29 0.79 6.12
CA ASP A 45 4.62 0.20 6.12
C ASP A 45 4.69 -1.07 5.28
N THR A 46 5.87 -1.35 4.71
CA THR A 46 6.06 -2.45 3.77
C THR A 46 6.08 -3.79 4.48
N ASN A 47 5.10 -4.62 4.13
CA ASN A 47 4.93 -5.99 4.63
C ASN A 47 4.90 -6.11 6.17
N ASN A 48 4.55 -5.05 6.88
CA ASN A 48 4.42 -5.08 8.34
C ASN A 48 3.39 -4.07 8.86
N MET A 49 2.97 -4.28 10.11
CA MET A 49 2.04 -3.42 10.85
C MET A 49 2.64 -3.01 12.21
N PHE A 50 3.97 -2.94 12.32
CA PHE A 50 4.63 -2.70 13.61
C PHE A 50 4.28 -1.35 14.21
N ALA A 51 4.10 -0.32 13.37
CA ALA A 51 3.69 1.01 13.81
C ALA A 51 2.23 1.12 14.29
N ALA A 52 1.35 0.18 13.95
CA ALA A 52 -0.11 0.36 14.03
C ALA A 52 -0.62 0.82 15.39
N LEU A 53 -0.14 0.21 16.49
CA LEU A 53 -0.58 0.55 17.85
C LEU A 53 -0.05 1.93 18.27
N GLU A 54 1.27 2.16 18.17
CA GLU A 54 1.89 3.45 18.54
C GLU A 54 1.29 4.58 17.72
N PHE A 55 1.14 4.36 16.42
CA PHE A 55 0.54 5.31 15.50
C PHE A 55 -0.89 5.69 15.89
N SER A 56 -1.75 4.69 16.13
CA SER A 56 -3.15 4.92 16.47
C SER A 56 -3.29 5.73 17.77
N VAL A 57 -2.57 5.34 18.82
CA VAL A 57 -2.61 6.04 20.12
C VAL A 57 -2.06 7.47 20.00
N THR A 58 -0.95 7.64 19.31
CA THR A 58 -0.30 8.96 19.14
C THR A 58 -1.17 9.89 18.30
N ALA A 59 -1.75 9.41 17.20
CA ALA A 59 -2.58 10.21 16.30
C ALA A 59 -3.88 10.65 16.98
N MET A 60 -4.56 9.74 17.66
CA MET A 60 -5.77 10.07 18.42
C MET A 60 -5.49 11.11 19.52
N GLY A 61 -4.39 10.97 20.25
CA GLY A 61 -3.97 11.94 21.27
C GLY A 61 -3.66 13.34 20.71
N ALA A 62 -3.29 13.42 19.44
CA ALA A 62 -3.01 14.67 18.72
C ALA A 62 -4.23 15.22 17.95
N GLY A 63 -5.40 14.56 18.00
CA GLY A 63 -6.59 14.95 17.24
C GLY A 63 -6.50 14.69 15.74
N VAL A 64 -5.62 13.77 15.30
CA VAL A 64 -5.47 13.33 13.92
C VAL A 64 -6.09 11.94 13.78
N GLN A 65 -6.98 11.75 12.80
CA GLN A 65 -7.58 10.43 12.53
C GLN A 65 -6.53 9.46 11.99
N PRO A 66 -6.20 8.37 12.69
CA PRO A 66 -5.32 7.33 12.14
C PRO A 66 -6.05 6.50 11.10
N ILE A 67 -5.38 6.22 9.98
CA ILE A 67 -5.80 5.24 8.98
C ILE A 67 -4.73 4.16 8.97
N VAL A 68 -5.09 2.95 9.43
CA VAL A 68 -4.15 1.84 9.47
C VAL A 68 -4.15 1.13 8.12
N GLY A 69 -2.98 0.97 7.55
CA GLY A 69 -2.75 0.28 6.30
C GLY A 69 -1.47 -0.55 6.31
N CYS A 70 -1.24 -1.22 5.21
CA CYS A 70 0.01 -1.92 4.93
C CYS A 70 0.25 -1.95 3.43
N GLN A 71 1.48 -1.71 3.01
CA GLN A 71 1.93 -2.02 1.66
C GLN A 71 2.24 -3.51 1.59
N ILE A 72 1.41 -4.25 0.88
CA ILE A 72 1.52 -5.70 0.75
C ILE A 72 2.14 -6.07 -0.59
N SER A 73 3.14 -6.94 -0.56
CA SER A 73 3.74 -7.51 -1.75
C SER A 73 2.87 -8.64 -2.30
N ILE A 74 2.51 -8.58 -3.57
CA ILE A 74 1.73 -9.63 -4.23
C ILE A 74 2.60 -10.47 -5.19
N ALA A 75 2.29 -11.77 -5.22
CA ALA A 75 2.93 -12.71 -6.13
C ALA A 75 2.60 -12.38 -7.59
N HIS A 76 3.61 -12.41 -8.43
CA HIS A 76 3.44 -12.46 -9.88
C HIS A 76 3.19 -13.90 -10.36
N ASP A 77 2.67 -14.02 -11.58
CA ASP A 77 2.67 -15.29 -12.26
C ASP A 77 4.10 -15.89 -12.28
N PRO A 78 4.23 -17.21 -12.13
CA PRO A 78 5.53 -17.84 -12.14
C PRO A 78 6.30 -17.45 -13.41
N ALA A 79 7.59 -17.13 -13.25
CA ALA A 79 8.47 -16.85 -14.36
C ALA A 79 8.50 -18.05 -15.31
N GLN A 80 8.47 -17.80 -16.63
CA GLN A 80 8.63 -18.87 -17.60
C GLN A 80 10.05 -19.45 -17.54
N PRO A 81 10.26 -20.71 -17.95
CA PRO A 81 11.59 -21.29 -18.00
C PRO A 81 12.55 -20.38 -18.77
N GLY A 82 13.63 -19.92 -18.11
CA GLY A 82 14.63 -19.01 -18.71
C GLY A 82 14.38 -17.51 -18.40
N GLU A 83 13.25 -17.11 -17.84
CA GLU A 83 13.03 -15.75 -17.35
C GLU A 83 13.63 -15.55 -15.94
N LYS A 84 14.16 -14.35 -15.68
CA LYS A 84 14.57 -13.98 -14.32
C LYS A 84 13.34 -13.93 -13.41
N PRO A 85 13.47 -14.40 -12.13
CA PRO A 85 12.42 -14.24 -11.14
C PRO A 85 12.00 -12.77 -11.05
N ARG A 86 10.70 -12.50 -11.10
CA ARG A 86 10.17 -11.16 -10.93
C ARG A 86 10.03 -10.88 -9.44
N LEU A 87 10.43 -9.69 -9.01
CA LEU A 87 10.20 -9.23 -7.66
C LEU A 87 8.70 -9.07 -7.42
N PRO A 88 8.18 -9.42 -6.23
CA PRO A 88 6.80 -9.14 -5.87
C PRO A 88 6.44 -7.67 -6.08
N ALA A 89 5.21 -7.38 -6.46
CA ALA A 89 4.77 -6.03 -6.72
C ALA A 89 3.95 -5.48 -5.54
N PRO A 90 4.18 -4.24 -5.10
CA PRO A 90 3.44 -3.66 -3.98
C PRO A 90 2.04 -3.20 -4.41
N ILE A 91 1.07 -3.42 -3.53
CA ILE A 91 -0.22 -2.73 -3.47
C ILE A 91 -0.38 -2.17 -2.07
N VAL A 92 -1.22 -1.14 -1.90
CA VAL A 92 -1.50 -0.58 -0.57
C VAL A 92 -2.92 -0.96 -0.17
N LEU A 93 -3.05 -1.53 1.03
CA LEU A 93 -4.34 -1.87 1.63
C LEU A 93 -4.58 -0.99 2.86
N LEU A 94 -5.77 -0.39 2.94
CA LEU A 94 -6.18 0.46 4.06
C LEU A 94 -7.41 -0.14 4.72
N ALA A 95 -7.40 -0.27 6.04
CA ALA A 95 -8.54 -0.76 6.80
C ALA A 95 -9.63 0.31 6.93
N GLN A 96 -10.89 -0.05 6.61
CA GLN A 96 -12.04 0.83 6.76
C GLN A 96 -12.65 0.77 8.17
N ASN A 97 -12.50 -0.36 8.83
CA ASN A 97 -13.06 -0.63 10.15
C ASN A 97 -12.29 -1.77 10.86
N GLU A 98 -12.77 -2.24 11.99
CA GLU A 98 -12.16 -3.31 12.78
C GLU A 98 -12.04 -4.62 11.99
N GLN A 99 -13.06 -5.00 11.21
CA GLN A 99 -13.00 -6.22 10.38
C GLN A 99 -11.92 -6.10 9.30
N GLY A 100 -11.80 -4.94 8.64
CA GLY A 100 -10.71 -4.66 7.70
C GLY A 100 -9.34 -4.75 8.37
N TYR A 101 -9.20 -4.24 9.60
CA TYR A 101 -7.96 -4.37 10.37
C TYR A 101 -7.62 -5.84 10.66
N MET A 102 -8.60 -6.65 11.06
CA MET A 102 -8.42 -8.11 11.26
C MET A 102 -8.00 -8.81 9.97
N ASN A 103 -8.60 -8.46 8.84
CA ASN A 103 -8.24 -9.02 7.53
C ASN A 103 -6.82 -8.61 7.11
N LEU A 104 -6.43 -7.37 7.40
CA LEU A 104 -5.07 -6.90 7.14
C LEU A 104 -4.03 -7.64 7.99
N MET A 105 -4.32 -7.93 9.26
CA MET A 105 -3.47 -8.76 10.11
C MET A 105 -3.35 -10.20 9.59
N ARG A 106 -4.44 -10.79 9.07
CA ARG A 106 -4.40 -12.13 8.46
C ARG A 106 -3.51 -12.15 7.24
N LEU A 107 -3.64 -11.16 6.34
CA LEU A 107 -2.77 -11.02 5.17
C LEU A 107 -1.31 -10.83 5.57
N ASN A 108 -1.05 -10.00 6.59
CA ASN A 108 0.30 -9.79 7.09
C ASN A 108 0.90 -11.08 7.68
N THR A 109 0.10 -11.88 8.36
CA THR A 109 0.51 -13.21 8.84
C THR A 109 0.86 -14.14 7.68
N ARG A 110 0.05 -14.14 6.61
CA ARG A 110 0.29 -14.97 5.41
C ARG A 110 1.60 -14.63 4.69
N LEU A 111 2.07 -13.40 4.75
CA LEU A 111 3.37 -13.02 4.18
C LEU A 111 4.55 -13.86 4.71
N TYR A 112 4.47 -14.33 5.96
CA TYR A 112 5.57 -14.95 6.67
C TYR A 112 5.33 -16.41 7.10
N ILE A 113 4.08 -16.89 7.05
CA ILE A 113 3.69 -18.24 7.42
C ILE A 113 3.12 -18.97 6.19
N ASP A 114 3.06 -20.28 6.23
CA ASP A 114 2.46 -21.15 5.20
C ASP A 114 3.12 -21.10 3.80
N GLY A 115 4.42 -20.90 3.73
CA GLY A 115 5.15 -21.01 2.48
C GLY A 115 5.00 -19.80 1.55
N ALA A 116 4.45 -18.69 2.05
CA ALA A 116 4.42 -17.43 1.30
C ALA A 116 5.82 -16.94 0.85
N MET A 117 6.88 -17.46 1.49
CA MET A 117 8.27 -17.24 1.09
C MET A 117 8.76 -18.23 0.01
N THR A 118 7.89 -19.06 -0.55
CA THR A 118 8.25 -20.09 -1.54
C THR A 118 8.21 -19.60 -2.99
N GLY A 119 7.92 -18.32 -3.21
CA GLY A 119 8.05 -17.70 -4.53
C GLY A 119 9.49 -17.75 -5.05
N SER A 120 9.66 -17.61 -6.35
CA SER A 120 10.95 -17.66 -7.03
C SER A 120 12.04 -16.72 -6.48
N ALA A 121 11.66 -15.72 -5.70
CA ALA A 121 12.57 -14.76 -5.07
C ALA A 121 12.76 -14.99 -3.55
N ASN A 122 12.07 -15.95 -2.93
CA ASN A 122 12.06 -16.19 -1.49
C ASN A 122 11.76 -14.93 -0.65
N LEU A 123 10.85 -14.08 -1.16
CA LEU A 123 10.45 -12.82 -0.54
C LEU A 123 9.01 -12.92 -0.01
N PRO A 124 8.68 -12.22 1.09
CA PRO A 124 7.33 -12.16 1.60
C PRO A 124 6.36 -11.68 0.53
N GLN A 125 5.31 -12.46 0.25
CA GLN A 125 4.30 -12.12 -0.74
C GLN A 125 3.01 -12.90 -0.50
N VAL A 126 1.87 -12.36 -0.93
CA VAL A 126 0.58 -13.04 -0.93
C VAL A 126 0.09 -13.25 -2.36
N THR A 127 -0.75 -14.24 -2.55
CA THR A 127 -1.41 -14.50 -3.84
C THR A 127 -2.67 -13.66 -4.00
N LEU A 128 -3.17 -13.54 -5.22
CA LEU A 128 -4.46 -12.87 -5.49
C LEU A 128 -5.64 -13.61 -4.87
N ASP A 129 -5.55 -14.93 -4.69
CA ASP A 129 -6.59 -15.73 -4.03
C ASP A 129 -6.63 -15.46 -2.52
N GLU A 130 -5.47 -15.33 -1.87
CA GLU A 130 -5.38 -14.92 -0.47
C GLU A 130 -5.89 -13.50 -0.25
N LEU A 131 -5.62 -12.58 -1.19
CA LEU A 131 -6.22 -11.25 -1.18
C LEU A 131 -7.75 -11.34 -1.27
N ALA A 132 -8.29 -12.13 -2.18
CA ALA A 132 -9.74 -12.29 -2.35
C ALA A 132 -10.43 -12.82 -1.08
N LEU A 133 -9.80 -13.77 -0.39
CA LEU A 133 -10.32 -14.34 0.86
C LEU A 133 -10.33 -13.36 2.04
N ASN A 134 -9.55 -12.28 1.98
CA ASN A 134 -9.38 -11.32 3.06
C ASN A 134 -9.65 -9.86 2.62
N ALA A 135 -10.41 -9.66 1.53
CA ALA A 135 -10.60 -8.34 0.93
C ALA A 135 -11.71 -7.50 1.59
N GLU A 136 -12.55 -8.11 2.44
CA GLU A 136 -13.68 -7.41 3.06
C GLU A 136 -13.17 -6.24 3.91
N ASP A 137 -13.85 -5.09 3.78
CA ASP A 137 -13.55 -3.86 4.52
C ASP A 137 -12.11 -3.33 4.37
N LEU A 138 -11.47 -3.68 3.26
CA LEU A 138 -10.20 -3.10 2.83
C LEU A 138 -10.38 -2.24 1.58
N ILE A 139 -9.77 -1.06 1.57
CA ILE A 139 -9.54 -0.24 0.38
C ILE A 139 -8.21 -0.67 -0.23
N CYS A 140 -8.16 -0.84 -1.55
CA CYS A 140 -6.96 -1.17 -2.30
C CYS A 140 -6.51 0.00 -3.18
N LEU A 141 -5.24 0.41 -3.05
CA LEU A 141 -4.54 1.30 -3.97
C LEU A 141 -3.56 0.47 -4.81
N THR A 142 -3.46 0.77 -6.10
CA THR A 142 -2.75 -0.08 -7.07
C THR A 142 -1.22 -0.04 -7.00
N GLY A 143 -0.63 0.74 -6.07
CA GLY A 143 0.81 0.79 -5.84
C GLY A 143 1.61 1.66 -6.81
N GLY A 144 0.95 2.45 -7.64
CA GLY A 144 1.58 3.37 -8.58
C GLY A 144 2.47 2.66 -9.62
N PRO A 145 3.55 3.32 -10.10
CA PRO A 145 4.44 2.76 -11.11
C PRO A 145 5.11 1.45 -10.70
N GLU A 146 5.42 1.29 -9.41
CA GLU A 146 6.03 0.08 -8.84
C GLU A 146 5.02 -1.04 -8.60
N GLY A 147 3.73 -0.69 -8.60
CA GLY A 147 2.64 -1.65 -8.47
C GLY A 147 2.53 -2.58 -9.67
N PRO A 148 1.73 -3.65 -9.56
CA PRO A 148 1.64 -4.67 -10.59
C PRO A 148 1.09 -4.13 -11.91
N LEU A 149 0.15 -3.19 -11.88
CA LEU A 149 -0.40 -2.56 -13.08
C LEU A 149 0.62 -1.66 -13.76
N GLY A 150 1.32 -0.81 -12.98
CA GLY A 150 2.36 0.09 -13.49
C GLY A 150 3.49 -0.68 -14.16
N ARG A 151 3.96 -1.78 -13.54
CA ARG A 151 5.02 -2.62 -14.12
C ARG A 151 4.59 -3.29 -15.43
N PHE A 152 3.35 -3.77 -15.54
CA PHE A 152 2.83 -4.32 -16.79
C PHE A 152 2.72 -3.24 -17.87
N HIS A 153 2.28 -2.05 -17.50
CA HIS A 153 2.19 -0.92 -18.42
C HIS A 153 3.57 -0.51 -18.95
N ALA A 154 4.54 -0.30 -18.05
CA ALA A 154 5.90 0.08 -18.39
C ALA A 154 6.62 -0.95 -19.30
N THR A 155 6.21 -2.22 -19.26
CA THR A 155 6.76 -3.30 -20.09
C THR A 155 5.92 -3.62 -21.32
N GLY A 156 4.90 -2.80 -21.65
CA GLY A 156 4.04 -2.97 -22.82
C GLY A 156 3.08 -4.17 -22.74
N GLN A 157 2.89 -4.76 -21.55
CA GLN A 157 2.02 -5.92 -21.34
C GLN A 157 0.57 -5.52 -21.02
N GLN A 158 -0.06 -4.71 -21.89
CA GLN A 158 -1.37 -4.11 -21.68
C GLN A 158 -2.49 -5.14 -21.41
N ALA A 159 -2.46 -6.29 -22.11
CA ALA A 159 -3.45 -7.34 -21.92
C ALA A 159 -3.40 -7.91 -20.49
N LYS A 160 -2.18 -8.16 -19.96
CA LYS A 160 -2.01 -8.63 -18.58
C LYS A 160 -2.42 -7.57 -17.55
N ALA A 161 -2.07 -6.31 -17.80
CA ALA A 161 -2.50 -5.19 -16.95
C ALA A 161 -4.02 -5.14 -16.86
N ARG A 162 -4.73 -5.25 -17.98
CA ARG A 162 -6.20 -5.25 -18.04
C ARG A 162 -6.81 -6.43 -17.28
N THR A 163 -6.33 -7.65 -17.52
CA THR A 163 -6.81 -8.85 -16.82
C THR A 163 -6.63 -8.72 -15.30
N LEU A 164 -5.47 -8.22 -14.86
CA LEU A 164 -5.20 -8.01 -13.44
C LEU A 164 -6.11 -6.92 -12.85
N LEU A 165 -6.30 -5.80 -13.57
CA LEU A 165 -7.20 -4.73 -13.15
C LEU A 165 -8.64 -5.24 -12.96
N GLU A 166 -9.15 -6.01 -13.92
CA GLU A 166 -10.48 -6.61 -13.85
C GLU A 166 -10.60 -7.56 -12.64
N ARG A 167 -9.56 -8.35 -12.37
CA ARG A 167 -9.51 -9.24 -11.20
C ARG A 167 -9.49 -8.45 -9.88
N LEU A 168 -8.66 -7.42 -9.77
CA LEU A 168 -8.63 -6.55 -8.58
C LEU A 168 -9.96 -5.80 -8.38
N ALA A 169 -10.60 -5.34 -9.45
CA ALA A 169 -11.91 -4.68 -9.38
C ALA A 169 -13.01 -5.63 -8.87
N ASN A 170 -12.93 -6.92 -9.22
CA ASN A 170 -13.85 -7.93 -8.69
C ASN A 170 -13.56 -8.27 -7.21
N ILE A 171 -12.29 -8.24 -6.78
CA ILE A 171 -11.89 -8.47 -5.38
C ILE A 171 -12.30 -7.28 -4.49
N TYR A 172 -12.15 -6.05 -4.99
CA TYR A 172 -12.40 -4.80 -4.25
C TYR A 172 -13.51 -3.94 -4.90
N PRO A 173 -14.76 -4.43 -5.04
CA PRO A 173 -15.85 -3.67 -5.68
C PRO A 173 -16.07 -2.34 -4.96
N ASN A 174 -16.02 -1.22 -5.71
CA ASN A 174 -16.13 0.16 -5.19
C ASN A 174 -15.06 0.56 -4.15
N ARG A 175 -13.99 -0.20 -4.02
CA ARG A 175 -12.91 0.01 -3.04
C ARG A 175 -11.51 -0.12 -3.66
N LEU A 176 -11.42 -0.19 -4.99
CA LEU A 176 -10.18 -0.17 -5.75
C LEU A 176 -9.94 1.25 -6.28
N TYR A 177 -8.74 1.78 -6.06
CA TYR A 177 -8.32 3.09 -6.57
C TYR A 177 -7.00 2.97 -7.31
N ILE A 178 -6.92 3.63 -8.48
CA ILE A 178 -5.67 3.77 -9.22
C ILE A 178 -4.83 4.85 -8.53
N GLU A 179 -3.60 4.51 -8.19
CA GLU A 179 -2.64 5.44 -7.60
C GLU A 179 -1.80 6.07 -8.72
N LEU A 180 -1.85 7.41 -8.81
CA LEU A 180 -1.02 8.20 -9.71
C LEU A 180 0.05 8.93 -8.89
N GLN A 181 1.30 8.80 -9.29
CA GLN A 181 2.42 9.46 -8.64
C GLN A 181 3.04 10.47 -9.61
N ARG A 182 3.29 11.68 -9.10
CA ARG A 182 3.99 12.73 -9.84
C ARG A 182 5.30 13.06 -9.14
N HIS A 183 6.39 12.92 -9.86
CA HIS A 183 7.71 13.27 -9.38
C HIS A 183 8.24 14.48 -10.14
N PRO A 184 8.91 15.45 -9.47
CA PRO A 184 9.59 16.52 -10.20
C PRO A 184 10.71 15.91 -11.04
N GLY A 185 10.64 16.12 -12.35
CA GLY A 185 11.68 15.72 -13.29
C GLY A 185 12.91 16.63 -13.24
N PRO A 186 13.97 16.31 -13.99
CA PRO A 186 15.13 17.18 -14.14
C PRO A 186 14.68 18.59 -14.59
N GLY A 187 15.10 19.64 -13.86
CA GLY A 187 14.70 21.01 -14.12
C GLY A 187 13.38 21.46 -13.48
N GLY A 188 12.80 20.66 -12.57
CA GLY A 188 11.59 21.02 -11.81
C GLY A 188 10.27 20.82 -12.56
N ALA A 189 10.29 20.28 -13.78
CA ALA A 189 9.08 19.85 -14.47
C ALA A 189 8.49 18.62 -13.77
N LEU A 190 7.16 18.61 -13.55
CA LEU A 190 6.47 17.42 -13.05
C LEU A 190 6.46 16.37 -14.16
N SER A 191 7.09 15.23 -13.93
CA SER A 191 6.91 14.05 -14.76
C SER A 191 5.76 13.23 -14.17
N GLU A 192 4.77 12.92 -15.00
CA GLU A 192 3.79 11.87 -14.68
C GLU A 192 4.47 10.53 -14.99
N ALA A 193 4.62 9.70 -13.98
CA ALA A 193 4.89 8.28 -14.22
C ALA A 193 3.57 7.66 -14.69
N GLU A 194 3.46 7.43 -15.98
CA GLU A 194 2.33 6.77 -16.63
C GLU A 194 2.25 5.30 -16.22
#